data_7b0973cf464d5f9a948abb685bf193b6
#
_entry.id   7b0973cf464d5f9a948abb685bf193b6
#
_cell.length_a   1.000
_cell.length_b   1.000
_cell.length_c   1.000
_cell.angle_alpha   90.00
_cell.angle_beta   90.00
_cell.angle_gamma   90.00
#
_symmetry.space_group_name_H-M   'P 1'
#
loop_
_entity.id
_entity.type
_entity.pdbx_description
1 polymer ?
#
loop_
_entity_poly.entity_id
_entity_poly.type
_entity_poly.pdbx_seq_one_letter_code
_entity_poly.pdbx_strand_id
1 'polypeptide(L)'
;IRFCDDPVTVEDVAFLFTHYPCPENGSFSCSDQDLYDIYELGKHTLKICRQTLELDSPMHQENLGCTGDYMISSLMNYMTYGNTELTRFDLVRTADYLAANNYKMFHTSYSMLWIQMLYDYYMYSGDRTMPEYAKLTMERLLERFDGYIGKTGIIDNPPDYMFVDWLMVDGNSMHHPPKALGQGVLSAFYYHGLVLAEKLELILGDKSQADVYKAKSEKFKAAFHNTLYDEKKGLYIDGLNGEYRQNEWLPQNVSKRYYSVHTNSLAVLYGLCPDN
;
A
#
# COMPACT_ATOMS: atom_id res chain seq x y z
N ILE A 1 8.79 -20.40 -32.01
CA ILE A 1 9.79 -20.88 -32.96
C ILE A 1 9.12 -20.83 -34.32
N ARG A 2 9.75 -20.14 -35.30
CA ARG A 2 9.34 -20.19 -36.71
C ARG A 2 10.30 -21.09 -37.41
N PHE A 3 9.79 -22.09 -38.08
CA PHE A 3 10.57 -23.00 -38.94
C PHE A 3 10.64 -22.40 -40.36
N CYS A 4 11.80 -22.45 -40.98
CA CYS A 4 11.99 -22.17 -42.40
C CYS A 4 11.59 -23.40 -43.22
N ASP A 5 11.63 -23.28 -44.57
CA ASP A 5 11.27 -24.38 -45.47
C ASP A 5 12.26 -25.56 -45.42
N ASP A 6 13.43 -25.38 -44.81
CA ASP A 6 14.41 -26.41 -44.60
C ASP A 6 14.14 -27.20 -43.30
N PRO A 7 14.39 -28.52 -43.29
CA PRO A 7 14.23 -29.36 -42.10
C PRO A 7 15.21 -28.94 -41.01
N VAL A 8 14.69 -28.66 -39.80
CA VAL A 8 15.47 -28.30 -38.62
C VAL A 8 15.34 -29.41 -37.59
N THR A 9 16.48 -29.88 -37.09
CA THR A 9 16.52 -30.81 -35.97
C THR A 9 16.74 -30.01 -34.68
N VAL A 10 15.81 -30.17 -33.73
CA VAL A 10 15.97 -29.60 -32.39
C VAL A 10 16.58 -30.68 -31.51
N GLU A 11 17.82 -30.47 -31.08
CA GLU A 11 18.56 -31.45 -30.26
C GLU A 11 18.23 -31.30 -28.76
N ASP A 12 17.97 -30.08 -28.32
CA ASP A 12 17.61 -29.80 -26.92
C ASP A 12 16.75 -28.54 -26.78
N VAL A 13 15.94 -28.45 -25.73
CA VAL A 13 15.19 -27.28 -25.29
C VAL A 13 15.33 -27.17 -23.80
N ALA A 14 15.94 -26.07 -23.33
CA ALA A 14 16.12 -25.80 -21.91
C ALA A 14 15.51 -24.45 -21.51
N PHE A 15 15.01 -24.39 -20.29
CA PHE A 15 14.57 -23.17 -19.65
C PHE A 15 15.55 -22.82 -18.52
N LEU A 16 16.06 -21.61 -18.55
CA LEU A 16 16.90 -21.10 -17.46
C LEU A 16 16.02 -20.42 -16.42
N PHE A 17 15.88 -21.07 -15.26
CA PHE A 17 15.18 -20.48 -14.12
C PHE A 17 16.10 -19.47 -13.41
N THR A 18 15.62 -18.23 -13.27
CA THR A 18 16.35 -17.15 -12.60
C THR A 18 15.46 -16.50 -11.54
N HIS A 19 16.06 -16.13 -10.43
CA HIS A 19 15.41 -15.37 -9.35
C HIS A 19 16.47 -14.64 -8.54
N TYR A 20 16.03 -13.69 -7.70
CA TYR A 20 16.92 -13.03 -6.73
C TYR A 20 17.47 -14.07 -5.74
N PRO A 21 18.79 -14.19 -5.58
CA PRO A 21 19.37 -15.14 -4.64
C PRO A 21 19.00 -14.80 -3.21
N CYS A 22 18.49 -15.78 -2.50
CA CYS A 22 18.12 -15.63 -1.09
C CYS A 22 18.14 -16.97 -0.38
N PRO A 23 18.48 -16.99 0.92
CA PRO A 23 18.32 -18.19 1.74
C PRO A 23 16.84 -18.55 1.89
N GLU A 24 16.56 -19.81 2.15
CA GLU A 24 15.22 -20.31 2.50
C GLU A 24 15.18 -20.62 3.99
N ASN A 25 14.98 -19.56 4.80
CA ASN A 25 15.05 -19.67 6.25
C ASN A 25 13.71 -20.02 6.91
N GLY A 26 12.59 -19.74 6.22
CA GLY A 26 11.25 -20.06 6.70
C GLY A 26 10.81 -21.45 6.26
N SER A 27 10.06 -22.11 7.11
CA SER A 27 9.43 -23.41 6.82
C SER A 27 8.03 -23.48 7.43
N PHE A 28 7.18 -24.25 6.80
CA PHE A 28 5.84 -24.54 7.30
C PHE A 28 5.57 -26.04 7.18
N SER A 29 4.94 -26.63 8.18
CA SER A 29 4.44 -27.99 8.13
C SER A 29 3.15 -28.11 8.93
N CYS A 30 2.22 -28.90 8.44
CA CYS A 30 0.98 -29.21 9.15
C CYS A 30 0.48 -30.61 8.76
N SER A 31 -0.58 -31.09 9.42
CA SER A 31 -1.21 -32.38 9.10
C SER A 31 -2.17 -32.32 7.92
N ASP A 32 -2.46 -31.14 7.39
CA ASP A 32 -3.32 -30.90 6.24
C ASP A 32 -2.45 -30.71 4.99
N GLN A 33 -2.51 -31.65 4.06
CA GLN A 33 -1.68 -31.65 2.86
C GLN A 33 -2.06 -30.49 1.92
N ASP A 34 -3.33 -30.13 1.83
CA ASP A 34 -3.78 -29.04 0.96
C ASP A 34 -3.19 -27.70 1.42
N LEU A 35 -3.14 -27.44 2.74
CA LEU A 35 -2.51 -26.24 3.30
C LEU A 35 -1.00 -26.22 3.06
N TYR A 36 -0.34 -27.38 3.16
CA TYR A 36 1.08 -27.48 2.86
C TYR A 36 1.35 -27.18 1.37
N ASP A 37 0.57 -27.74 0.46
CA ASP A 37 0.71 -27.54 -0.98
C ASP A 37 0.43 -26.07 -1.38
N ILE A 38 -0.55 -25.43 -0.75
CA ILE A 38 -0.82 -23.99 -0.92
C ILE A 38 0.38 -23.14 -0.48
N TYR A 39 0.98 -23.47 0.67
CA TYR A 39 2.17 -22.77 1.15
C TYR A 39 3.35 -22.90 0.18
N GLU A 40 3.66 -24.11 -0.29
CA GLU A 40 4.75 -24.36 -1.25
C GLU A 40 4.51 -23.66 -2.59
N LEU A 41 3.27 -23.68 -3.10
CA LEU A 41 2.88 -22.96 -4.30
C LEU A 41 3.08 -21.44 -4.13
N GLY A 42 2.63 -20.88 -3.01
CA GLY A 42 2.80 -19.46 -2.70
C GLY A 42 4.27 -19.06 -2.56
N LYS A 43 5.06 -19.87 -1.86
CA LYS A 43 6.50 -19.70 -1.71
C LYS A 43 7.23 -19.74 -3.06
N HIS A 44 6.87 -20.69 -3.93
CA HIS A 44 7.42 -20.77 -5.28
C HIS A 44 7.05 -19.55 -6.15
N THR A 45 5.80 -19.12 -6.08
CA THR A 45 5.32 -17.93 -6.80
C THR A 45 6.08 -16.69 -6.34
N LEU A 46 6.22 -16.50 -5.03
CA LEU A 46 7.03 -15.41 -4.48
C LEU A 46 8.48 -15.45 -4.99
N LYS A 47 9.08 -16.65 -5.08
CA LYS A 47 10.44 -16.83 -5.60
C LYS A 47 10.56 -16.36 -7.06
N ILE A 48 9.58 -16.69 -7.90
CA ILE A 48 9.55 -16.26 -9.31
C ILE A 48 9.38 -14.75 -9.43
N CYS A 49 8.58 -14.14 -8.56
CA CYS A 49 8.35 -12.68 -8.53
C CYS A 49 9.54 -11.88 -8.00
N ARG A 50 10.55 -12.53 -7.43
CA ARG A 50 11.77 -11.88 -6.93
C ARG A 50 12.86 -11.92 -7.99
N GLN A 51 13.02 -10.81 -8.68
CA GLN A 51 14.01 -10.63 -9.74
C GLN A 51 15.03 -9.54 -9.32
N THR A 52 15.34 -8.57 -10.15
CA THR A 52 16.14 -7.40 -9.78
C THR A 52 15.36 -6.41 -8.89
N LEU A 53 14.05 -6.59 -8.82
CA LEU A 53 13.09 -5.90 -7.96
C LEU A 53 11.94 -6.87 -7.65
N GLU A 54 11.09 -6.51 -6.71
CA GLU A 54 9.83 -7.24 -6.52
C GLU A 54 8.93 -7.02 -7.75
N LEU A 55 8.24 -8.07 -8.17
CA LEU A 55 7.22 -8.03 -9.23
C LEU A 55 5.87 -8.38 -8.62
N ASP A 56 4.81 -7.77 -9.10
CA ASP A 56 3.44 -8.11 -8.75
C ASP A 56 3.04 -9.49 -9.27
N SER A 57 3.58 -9.86 -10.43
CA SER A 57 3.42 -11.18 -11.02
C SER A 57 4.62 -11.57 -11.88
N PRO A 58 4.86 -12.88 -12.13
CA PRO A 58 6.01 -13.30 -12.93
C PRO A 58 5.92 -12.92 -14.41
N MET A 59 4.73 -12.58 -14.90
CA MET A 59 4.49 -12.23 -16.31
C MET A 59 4.39 -10.73 -16.55
N HIS A 60 4.30 -9.93 -15.50
CA HIS A 60 4.04 -8.50 -15.54
C HIS A 60 5.16 -7.76 -14.83
N GLN A 61 5.88 -6.95 -15.57
CA GLN A 61 6.97 -6.14 -15.01
C GLN A 61 6.51 -4.68 -14.97
N GLU A 62 6.12 -4.22 -13.81
CA GLU A 62 5.81 -2.81 -13.60
C GLU A 62 7.07 -2.04 -13.23
N ASN A 63 7.37 -1.01 -14.01
CA ASN A 63 8.56 -0.19 -13.80
C ASN A 63 8.40 0.82 -12.65
N LEU A 64 7.19 1.05 -12.20
CA LEU A 64 6.85 1.98 -11.14
C LEU A 64 6.41 1.21 -9.91
N GLY A 65 6.81 1.69 -8.74
CA GLY A 65 6.56 1.01 -7.49
C GLY A 65 5.09 0.71 -7.22
N CYS A 66 4.69 -0.52 -7.55
CA CYS A 66 3.45 -1.11 -7.04
C CYS A 66 3.60 -1.38 -5.54
N THR A 67 3.79 -0.31 -4.77
CA THR A 67 4.17 -0.40 -3.35
C THR A 67 3.14 -1.14 -2.51
N GLY A 68 1.86 -1.11 -2.92
CA GLY A 68 0.83 -1.93 -2.27
C GLY A 68 1.11 -3.42 -2.38
N ASP A 69 1.48 -3.87 -3.57
CA ASP A 69 1.85 -5.26 -3.86
C ASP A 69 3.18 -5.62 -3.19
N TYR A 70 4.18 -4.74 -3.28
CA TYR A 70 5.50 -4.98 -2.70
C TYR A 70 5.48 -5.01 -1.17
N MET A 71 4.60 -4.24 -0.52
CA MET A 71 4.41 -4.32 0.92
C MET A 71 3.96 -5.73 1.34
N ILE A 72 2.97 -6.30 0.66
CA ILE A 72 2.48 -7.65 0.94
C ILE A 72 3.54 -8.70 0.61
N SER A 73 4.19 -8.58 -0.55
CA SER A 73 5.28 -9.49 -0.95
C SER A 73 6.44 -9.46 0.04
N SER A 74 6.77 -8.28 0.59
CA SER A 74 7.79 -8.14 1.62
C SER A 74 7.43 -8.87 2.91
N LEU A 75 6.18 -8.76 3.38
CA LEU A 75 5.70 -9.49 4.56
C LEU A 75 5.77 -11.00 4.35
N MET A 76 5.33 -11.50 3.19
CA MET A 76 5.46 -12.92 2.84
C MET A 76 6.93 -13.35 2.79
N ASN A 77 7.81 -12.50 2.26
CA ASN A 77 9.23 -12.75 2.15
C ASN A 77 9.91 -12.85 3.52
N TYR A 78 9.56 -12.00 4.49
CA TYR A 78 10.11 -12.12 5.85
C TYR A 78 9.77 -13.46 6.49
N MET A 79 8.58 -14.00 6.23
CA MET A 79 8.11 -15.27 6.79
C MET A 79 8.65 -16.50 6.06
N THR A 80 8.97 -16.38 4.76
CA THR A 80 9.39 -17.54 3.93
C THR A 80 10.89 -17.60 3.74
N TYR A 81 11.52 -16.50 3.40
CA TYR A 81 12.96 -16.44 3.08
C TYR A 81 13.79 -15.74 4.16
N GLY A 82 13.17 -14.88 4.99
CA GLY A 82 13.87 -14.11 5.99
C GLY A 82 14.85 -13.10 5.39
N ASN A 83 14.61 -12.66 4.15
CA ASN A 83 15.51 -11.79 3.40
C ASN A 83 14.90 -10.38 3.28
N THR A 84 15.70 -9.36 3.49
CA THR A 84 15.28 -7.95 3.55
C THR A 84 15.92 -7.06 2.49
N GLU A 85 16.91 -7.56 1.73
CA GLU A 85 17.71 -6.71 0.82
C GLU A 85 16.87 -6.17 -0.34
N LEU A 86 16.03 -7.02 -0.95
CA LEU A 86 15.21 -6.58 -2.07
C LEU A 86 14.15 -5.57 -1.63
N THR A 87 13.54 -5.79 -0.46
CA THR A 87 12.62 -4.82 0.15
C THR A 87 13.32 -3.49 0.44
N ARG A 88 14.55 -3.54 0.95
CA ARG A 88 15.35 -2.33 1.17
C ARG A 88 15.60 -1.57 -0.14
N PHE A 89 15.92 -2.29 -1.21
CA PHE A 89 16.10 -1.70 -2.54
C PHE A 89 14.83 -1.01 -3.02
N ASP A 90 13.66 -1.66 -2.88
CA ASP A 90 12.38 -1.08 -3.28
C ASP A 90 11.99 0.15 -2.43
N LEU A 91 12.31 0.15 -1.14
CA LEU A 91 12.10 1.30 -0.26
C LEU A 91 12.95 2.49 -0.68
N VAL A 92 14.23 2.29 -0.99
CA VAL A 92 15.15 3.34 -1.47
C VAL A 92 14.67 3.90 -2.80
N ARG A 93 14.42 3.02 -3.77
CA ARG A 93 13.95 3.40 -5.11
C ARG A 93 12.66 4.20 -5.05
N THR A 94 11.72 3.80 -4.19
CA THR A 94 10.45 4.50 -4.02
C THR A 94 10.64 5.85 -3.33
N ALA A 95 11.52 5.95 -2.33
CA ALA A 95 11.88 7.22 -1.70
C ALA A 95 12.47 8.22 -2.71
N ASP A 96 13.40 7.77 -3.53
CA ASP A 96 14.02 8.59 -4.58
C ASP A 96 13.01 9.02 -5.63
N TYR A 97 12.14 8.11 -6.05
CA TYR A 97 11.04 8.43 -6.97
C TYR A 97 10.11 9.50 -6.41
N LEU A 98 9.68 9.35 -5.15
CA LEU A 98 8.82 10.32 -4.47
C LEU A 98 9.49 11.70 -4.39
N ALA A 99 10.75 11.75 -3.99
CA ALA A 99 11.51 13.00 -3.91
C ALA A 99 11.66 13.69 -5.28
N ALA A 100 11.94 12.92 -6.34
CA ALA A 100 12.05 13.42 -7.70
C ALA A 100 10.72 13.88 -8.31
N ASN A 101 9.59 13.37 -7.83
CA ASN A 101 8.25 13.63 -8.37
C ASN A 101 7.37 14.47 -7.42
N ASN A 102 7.98 15.35 -6.65
CA ASN A 102 7.28 16.22 -5.70
C ASN A 102 6.38 15.43 -4.73
N TYR A 103 6.89 14.31 -4.24
CA TYR A 103 6.22 13.39 -3.31
C TYR A 103 4.86 12.86 -3.82
N LYS A 104 4.74 12.71 -5.14
CA LYS A 104 3.58 12.16 -5.81
C LYS A 104 3.90 10.77 -6.36
N MET A 105 2.98 9.84 -6.14
CA MET A 105 3.00 8.50 -6.74
C MET A 105 1.78 8.35 -7.66
N PHE A 106 1.87 7.48 -8.68
CA PHE A 106 0.78 7.25 -9.62
C PHE A 106 -0.49 6.80 -8.87
N HIS A 107 -0.39 5.78 -8.05
CA HIS A 107 -1.47 5.38 -7.13
C HIS A 107 -1.31 6.12 -5.80
N THR A 108 -2.13 7.14 -5.57
CA THR A 108 -2.03 8.02 -4.41
C THR A 108 -2.06 7.25 -3.07
N SER A 109 -2.91 6.21 -2.98
CA SER A 109 -3.00 5.34 -1.79
C SER A 109 -1.71 4.57 -1.51
N TYR A 110 -0.99 4.15 -2.55
CA TYR A 110 0.24 3.36 -2.41
C TYR A 110 1.39 4.12 -1.74
N SER A 111 1.40 5.45 -1.86
CA SER A 111 2.39 6.25 -1.16
C SER A 111 2.26 6.16 0.36
N MET A 112 1.05 5.98 0.90
CA MET A 112 0.87 5.74 2.34
C MET A 112 1.27 4.32 2.74
N LEU A 113 1.05 3.34 1.88
CA LEU A 113 1.51 1.97 2.09
C LEU A 113 3.04 1.84 2.07
N TRP A 114 3.75 2.75 1.41
CA TRP A 114 5.20 2.84 1.49
C TRP A 114 5.68 3.16 2.93
N ILE A 115 4.96 3.99 3.67
CA ILE A 115 5.28 4.27 5.08
C ILE A 115 5.08 3.00 5.92
N GLN A 116 4.03 2.22 5.65
CA GLN A 116 3.84 0.94 6.32
C GLN A 116 4.98 -0.04 5.98
N MET A 117 5.32 -0.17 4.70
CA MET A 117 6.43 -1.02 4.26
C MET A 117 7.76 -0.62 4.94
N LEU A 118 8.00 0.68 5.12
CA LEU A 118 9.19 1.21 5.82
C LEU A 118 9.20 0.80 7.30
N TYR A 119 8.05 0.92 7.98
CA TYR A 119 7.93 0.53 9.38
C TYR A 119 8.10 -0.99 9.55
N ASP A 120 7.43 -1.79 8.72
CA ASP A 120 7.53 -3.23 8.75
C ASP A 120 8.96 -3.71 8.46
N TYR A 121 9.64 -3.09 7.48
CA TYR A 121 11.04 -3.36 7.21
C TYR A 121 11.91 -3.20 8.46
N TYR A 122 11.76 -2.08 9.17
CA TYR A 122 12.51 -1.85 10.41
C TYR A 122 12.18 -2.92 11.47
N MET A 123 10.90 -3.26 11.64
CA MET A 123 10.48 -4.24 12.64
C MET A 123 11.05 -5.64 12.40
N TYR A 124 11.22 -6.02 11.14
CA TYR A 124 11.77 -7.34 10.77
C TYR A 124 13.29 -7.37 10.62
N SER A 125 13.91 -6.26 10.22
CA SER A 125 15.37 -6.20 9.97
C SER A 125 16.16 -5.62 11.14
N GLY A 126 15.58 -4.71 11.93
CA GLY A 126 16.30 -3.87 12.90
C GLY A 126 17.20 -2.81 12.25
N ASP A 127 17.19 -2.69 10.93
CA ASP A 127 18.04 -1.73 10.21
C ASP A 127 17.49 -0.31 10.32
N ARG A 128 18.06 0.45 11.25
CA ARG A 128 17.70 1.85 11.49
C ARG A 128 18.15 2.78 10.35
N THR A 129 19.13 2.38 9.55
CA THR A 129 19.68 3.26 8.49
C THR A 129 18.64 3.55 7.41
N MET A 130 17.70 2.63 7.20
CA MET A 130 16.63 2.84 6.21
C MET A 130 15.60 3.89 6.65
N PRO A 131 15.02 3.86 7.87
CA PRO A 131 14.21 4.96 8.38
C PRO A 131 14.96 6.30 8.42
N GLU A 132 16.23 6.33 8.77
CA GLU A 132 17.07 7.55 8.73
C GLU A 132 17.16 8.12 7.31
N TYR A 133 17.40 7.28 6.31
CA TYR A 133 17.42 7.68 4.90
C TYR A 133 16.05 8.20 4.42
N ALA A 134 14.98 7.53 4.81
CA ALA A 134 13.63 7.80 4.33
C ALA A 134 12.93 8.96 5.07
N LYS A 135 13.46 9.42 6.21
CA LYS A 135 12.81 10.39 7.11
C LYS A 135 12.27 11.61 6.36
N LEU A 136 13.13 12.32 5.63
CA LEU A 136 12.72 13.53 4.92
C LEU A 136 11.63 13.26 3.88
N THR A 137 11.72 12.15 3.16
CA THR A 137 10.71 11.76 2.17
C THR A 137 9.37 11.47 2.84
N MET A 138 9.36 10.77 3.96
CA MET A 138 8.16 10.50 4.76
C MET A 138 7.51 11.80 5.25
N GLU A 139 8.28 12.70 5.84
CA GLU A 139 7.80 13.99 6.33
C GLU A 139 7.14 14.82 5.21
N ARG A 140 7.80 14.93 4.06
CA ARG A 140 7.30 15.70 2.91
C ARG A 140 6.08 15.04 2.25
N LEU A 141 6.05 13.72 2.23
CA LEU A 141 4.88 12.99 1.76
C LEU A 141 3.66 13.26 2.64
N LEU A 142 3.80 13.20 3.96
CA LEU A 142 2.72 13.50 4.89
C LEU A 142 2.30 14.99 4.82
N GLU A 143 3.25 15.92 4.67
CA GLU A 143 2.96 17.35 4.45
C GLU A 143 2.12 17.54 3.17
N ARG A 144 2.43 16.80 2.09
CA ARG A 144 1.61 16.83 0.87
C ARG A 144 0.18 16.39 1.13
N PHE A 145 -0.01 15.32 1.90
CA PHE A 145 -1.34 14.81 2.26
C PHE A 145 -2.10 15.74 3.22
N ASP A 146 -1.40 16.47 4.08
CA ASP A 146 -2.02 17.55 4.88
C ASP A 146 -2.77 18.57 3.98
N GLY A 147 -2.20 18.85 2.79
CA GLY A 147 -2.80 19.71 1.78
C GLY A 147 -4.07 19.14 1.10
N TYR A 148 -4.38 17.86 1.31
CA TYR A 148 -5.60 17.23 0.79
C TYR A 148 -6.76 17.24 1.78
N ILE A 149 -6.51 17.62 3.03
CA ILE A 149 -7.53 17.70 4.08
C ILE A 149 -8.46 18.85 3.76
N GLY A 150 -9.74 18.54 3.62
CA GLY A 150 -10.77 19.52 3.34
C GLY A 150 -11.41 20.12 4.58
N LYS A 151 -12.51 20.83 4.40
CA LYS A 151 -13.24 21.52 5.49
C LYS A 151 -13.82 20.56 6.54
N THR A 152 -14.05 19.30 6.16
CA THR A 152 -14.56 18.26 7.04
C THR A 152 -13.49 17.67 7.96
N GLY A 153 -12.23 17.98 7.70
CA GLY A 153 -11.10 17.47 8.47
C GLY A 153 -10.57 16.12 8.00
N ILE A 154 -11.14 15.55 6.93
CA ILE A 154 -10.64 14.32 6.28
C ILE A 154 -10.12 14.64 4.88
N ILE A 155 -9.46 13.65 4.25
CA ILE A 155 -9.09 13.76 2.84
C ILE A 155 -10.36 13.65 2.00
N ASP A 156 -10.77 14.72 1.34
CA ASP A 156 -12.04 14.76 0.64
C ASP A 156 -11.92 15.07 -0.87
N ASN A 157 -10.82 15.64 -1.31
CA ASN A 157 -10.62 15.99 -2.72
C ASN A 157 -9.14 16.07 -3.12
N PRO A 158 -8.40 14.95 -3.12
CA PRO A 158 -7.01 14.96 -3.56
C PRO A 158 -6.93 15.35 -5.05
N PRO A 159 -5.92 16.13 -5.46
CA PRO A 159 -5.74 16.51 -6.85
C PRO A 159 -5.15 15.39 -7.71
N ASP A 160 -4.60 14.36 -7.07
CA ASP A 160 -3.91 13.27 -7.71
C ASP A 160 -4.88 12.11 -8.01
N TYR A 161 -4.40 11.16 -8.82
CA TYR A 161 -5.12 9.97 -9.18
C TYR A 161 -5.48 9.14 -7.94
N MET A 162 -6.78 9.04 -7.67
CA MET A 162 -7.28 8.25 -6.53
C MET A 162 -7.56 6.82 -6.97
N PHE A 163 -6.79 5.91 -6.42
CA PHE A 163 -6.92 4.48 -6.65
C PHE A 163 -7.24 3.79 -5.31
N VAL A 164 -8.19 2.87 -5.35
CA VAL A 164 -8.52 2.02 -4.20
C VAL A 164 -8.18 0.57 -4.51
N ASP A 165 -8.76 -0.01 -5.58
CA ASP A 165 -8.51 -1.38 -6.00
C ASP A 165 -9.05 -1.63 -7.42
N TRP A 166 -8.69 -2.77 -8.02
CA TRP A 166 -9.15 -3.25 -9.33
C TRP A 166 -10.50 -3.97 -9.21
N LEU A 167 -11.53 -3.30 -8.72
CA LEU A 167 -12.85 -3.88 -8.57
C LEU A 167 -13.97 -2.90 -8.97
N MET A 168 -15.16 -3.42 -9.11
CA MET A 168 -16.36 -2.65 -9.42
C MET A 168 -17.34 -2.67 -8.25
N VAL A 169 -17.88 -1.50 -7.91
CA VAL A 169 -18.91 -1.33 -6.89
C VAL A 169 -20.12 -0.64 -7.55
N ASP A 170 -21.26 -1.31 -7.67
CA ASP A 170 -22.48 -0.78 -8.31
C ASP A 170 -22.21 -0.13 -9.67
N GLY A 171 -21.38 -0.76 -10.51
CA GLY A 171 -21.01 -0.23 -11.82
C GLY A 171 -19.94 0.87 -11.82
N ASN A 172 -19.45 1.28 -10.66
CA ASN A 172 -18.34 2.24 -10.54
C ASN A 172 -17.02 1.51 -10.33
N SER A 173 -16.01 1.89 -11.09
CA SER A 173 -14.66 1.37 -10.93
C SER A 173 -13.98 1.98 -9.71
N MET A 174 -13.43 1.16 -8.82
CA MET A 174 -12.62 1.61 -7.71
C MET A 174 -11.19 2.00 -8.14
N HIS A 175 -10.83 1.72 -9.38
CA HIS A 175 -9.64 2.26 -10.01
C HIS A 175 -9.73 3.79 -10.21
N HIS A 176 -10.95 4.30 -10.50
CA HIS A 176 -11.29 5.72 -10.54
C HIS A 176 -12.57 5.93 -9.74
N PRO A 177 -12.52 5.85 -8.41
CA PRO A 177 -13.76 5.92 -7.64
C PRO A 177 -14.41 7.28 -7.74
N PRO A 178 -15.75 7.35 -7.78
CA PRO A 178 -16.47 8.60 -7.65
C PRO A 178 -16.26 9.21 -6.27
N LYS A 179 -16.55 10.51 -6.11
CA LYS A 179 -16.31 11.24 -4.85
C LYS A 179 -16.96 10.63 -3.61
N ALA A 180 -18.10 9.97 -3.77
CA ALA A 180 -18.77 9.24 -2.70
C ALA A 180 -18.07 7.92 -2.31
N LEU A 181 -17.01 7.53 -3.02
CA LEU A 181 -16.23 6.31 -2.81
C LEU A 181 -14.75 6.65 -2.66
N GLY A 182 -14.02 5.87 -1.88
CA GLY A 182 -12.56 5.95 -1.78
C GLY A 182 -12.01 7.00 -0.82
N GLN A 183 -12.76 8.04 -0.46
CA GLN A 183 -12.29 9.04 0.53
C GLN A 183 -12.04 8.40 1.89
N GLY A 184 -12.92 7.52 2.34
CA GLY A 184 -12.76 6.77 3.59
C GLY A 184 -11.52 5.88 3.57
N VAL A 185 -11.28 5.18 2.47
CA VAL A 185 -10.09 4.32 2.30
C VAL A 185 -8.82 5.15 2.32
N LEU A 186 -8.73 6.20 1.53
CA LEU A 186 -7.54 7.05 1.47
C LEU A 186 -7.29 7.75 2.81
N SER A 187 -8.36 8.20 3.48
CA SER A 187 -8.28 8.78 4.82
C SER A 187 -7.79 7.78 5.86
N ALA A 188 -8.22 6.52 5.78
CA ALA A 188 -7.75 5.47 6.68
C ALA A 188 -6.26 5.18 6.48
N PHE A 189 -5.78 5.11 5.24
CA PHE A 189 -4.35 4.96 4.95
C PHE A 189 -3.52 6.15 5.45
N TYR A 190 -4.00 7.37 5.25
CA TYR A 190 -3.32 8.55 5.76
C TYR A 190 -3.23 8.57 7.29
N TYR A 191 -4.34 8.26 7.97
CA TYR A 191 -4.34 8.13 9.43
C TYR A 191 -3.30 7.10 9.91
N HIS A 192 -3.29 5.94 9.29
CA HIS A 192 -2.32 4.90 9.62
C HIS A 192 -0.89 5.36 9.35
N GLY A 193 -0.66 6.06 8.25
CA GLY A 193 0.63 6.70 7.94
C GLY A 193 1.11 7.64 9.05
N LEU A 194 0.21 8.46 9.62
CA LEU A 194 0.54 9.33 10.77
C LEU A 194 0.93 8.52 12.02
N VAL A 195 0.18 7.46 12.33
CA VAL A 195 0.47 6.56 13.47
C VAL A 195 1.82 5.88 13.31
N LEU A 196 2.15 5.43 12.10
CA LEU A 196 3.44 4.81 11.83
C LEU A 196 4.60 5.82 11.82
N ALA A 197 4.35 7.02 11.31
CA ALA A 197 5.34 8.10 11.36
C ALA A 197 5.67 8.51 12.80
N GLU A 198 4.69 8.59 13.71
CA GLU A 198 4.94 8.77 15.15
C GLU A 198 5.92 7.73 15.67
N LYS A 199 5.67 6.44 15.38
CA LYS A 199 6.53 5.34 15.82
C LYS A 199 7.93 5.41 15.22
N LEU A 200 8.05 5.71 13.92
CA LEU A 200 9.32 5.87 13.23
C LEU A 200 10.14 7.03 13.81
N GLU A 201 9.51 8.16 14.10
CA GLU A 201 10.19 9.30 14.74
C GLU A 201 10.71 8.95 16.15
N LEU A 202 9.93 8.20 16.93
CA LEU A 202 10.40 7.70 18.23
C LEU A 202 11.61 6.76 18.09
N ILE A 203 11.60 5.90 17.09
CA ILE A 203 12.74 5.03 16.76
C ILE A 203 13.97 5.87 16.40
N LEU A 204 13.79 6.96 15.66
CA LEU A 204 14.85 7.89 15.27
C LEU A 204 15.29 8.82 16.40
N GLY A 205 14.53 8.89 17.50
CA GLY A 205 14.82 9.72 18.66
C GLY A 205 14.26 11.15 18.56
N ASP A 206 13.45 11.43 17.55
CA ASP A 206 12.80 12.74 17.38
C ASP A 206 11.43 12.78 18.06
N LYS A 207 11.44 12.87 19.38
CA LYS A 207 10.21 12.94 20.16
C LYS A 207 9.35 14.15 19.80
N SER A 208 9.95 15.28 19.44
CA SER A 208 9.20 16.48 19.09
C SER A 208 8.33 16.28 17.86
N GLN A 209 8.90 15.67 16.81
CA GLN A 209 8.17 15.36 15.58
C GLN A 209 7.15 14.23 15.82
N ALA A 210 7.48 13.24 16.63
CA ALA A 210 6.52 12.20 17.04
C ALA A 210 5.28 12.77 17.72
N ASP A 211 5.45 13.70 18.68
CA ASP A 211 4.35 14.36 19.36
C ASP A 211 3.45 15.16 18.37
N VAL A 212 4.02 15.74 17.31
CA VAL A 212 3.26 16.38 16.21
C VAL A 212 2.40 15.38 15.46
N TYR A 213 2.95 14.23 15.06
CA TYR A 213 2.19 13.21 14.35
C TYR A 213 1.11 12.58 15.21
N LYS A 214 1.38 12.37 16.49
CA LYS A 214 0.39 11.91 17.46
C LYS A 214 -0.81 12.86 17.53
N ALA A 215 -0.56 14.15 17.74
CA ALA A 215 -1.62 15.14 17.82
C ALA A 215 -2.44 15.24 16.52
N LYS A 216 -1.76 15.12 15.35
CA LYS A 216 -2.43 15.07 14.04
C LYS A 216 -3.31 13.84 13.90
N SER A 217 -2.82 12.66 14.26
CA SER A 217 -3.57 11.40 14.14
C SER A 217 -4.81 11.39 15.04
N GLU A 218 -4.70 11.85 16.27
CA GLU A 218 -5.84 11.98 17.21
C GLU A 218 -6.92 12.92 16.67
N LYS A 219 -6.52 14.09 16.18
CA LYS A 219 -7.44 15.05 15.56
C LYS A 219 -8.11 14.46 14.31
N PHE A 220 -7.34 13.78 13.48
CA PHE A 220 -7.85 13.17 12.24
C PHE A 220 -8.80 12.01 12.52
N LYS A 221 -8.51 11.15 13.50
CA LYS A 221 -9.40 10.08 13.98
C LYS A 221 -10.78 10.63 14.37
N ALA A 222 -10.79 11.70 15.17
CA ALA A 222 -12.04 12.35 15.57
C ALA A 222 -12.82 12.90 14.36
N ALA A 223 -12.13 13.57 13.42
CA ALA A 223 -12.74 14.07 12.20
C ALA A 223 -13.29 12.96 11.31
N PHE A 224 -12.55 11.87 11.14
CA PHE A 224 -12.97 10.69 10.38
C PHE A 224 -14.26 10.10 10.94
N HIS A 225 -14.30 9.86 12.24
CA HIS A 225 -15.49 9.32 12.92
C HIS A 225 -16.69 10.26 12.76
N ASN A 226 -16.53 11.54 13.12
CA ASN A 226 -17.62 12.52 13.07
C ASN A 226 -18.17 12.75 11.66
N THR A 227 -17.34 12.52 10.62
CA THR A 227 -17.70 12.81 9.23
C THR A 227 -18.31 11.60 8.52
N LEU A 228 -17.77 10.41 8.76
CA LEU A 228 -18.10 9.23 7.98
C LEU A 228 -18.96 8.18 8.71
N TYR A 229 -19.07 8.25 10.03
CA TYR A 229 -19.82 7.26 10.79
C TYR A 229 -21.34 7.48 10.64
N ASP A 230 -22.05 6.45 10.23
CA ASP A 230 -23.53 6.42 10.18
C ASP A 230 -24.05 5.64 11.40
N GLU A 231 -24.49 6.39 12.42
CA GLU A 231 -24.99 5.81 13.68
C GLU A 231 -26.16 4.84 13.49
N LYS A 232 -27.01 5.08 12.45
CA LYS A 232 -28.18 4.23 12.20
C LYS A 232 -27.79 2.85 11.68
N LYS A 233 -26.68 2.78 10.97
CA LYS A 233 -26.18 1.52 10.41
C LYS A 233 -25.03 0.91 11.21
N GLY A 234 -24.39 1.68 12.08
CA GLY A 234 -23.19 1.25 12.79
C GLY A 234 -22.00 1.04 11.85
N LEU A 235 -21.95 1.76 10.72
CA LEU A 235 -20.94 1.59 9.66
C LEU A 235 -20.41 2.95 9.19
N TYR A 236 -19.18 2.94 8.66
CA TYR A 236 -18.61 4.09 7.98
C TYR A 236 -19.00 4.12 6.51
N ILE A 237 -19.42 5.28 6.01
CA ILE A 237 -19.63 5.52 4.59
C ILE A 237 -18.29 5.72 3.88
N ASP A 238 -18.24 5.39 2.59
CA ASP A 238 -17.01 5.43 1.80
C ASP A 238 -16.56 6.85 1.40
N GLY A 239 -17.45 7.81 1.47
CA GLY A 239 -17.16 9.19 1.15
C GLY A 239 -18.37 10.10 1.14
N LEU A 240 -18.11 11.38 0.96
CA LEU A 240 -19.13 12.44 0.96
C LEU A 240 -19.43 12.91 -0.46
N ASN A 241 -20.71 13.22 -0.71
CA ASN A 241 -21.11 14.00 -1.87
C ASN A 241 -20.94 15.50 -1.57
N GLY A 242 -20.55 16.27 -2.58
CA GLY A 242 -20.42 17.71 -2.43
C GLY A 242 -19.87 18.39 -3.69
N GLU A 243 -19.76 19.70 -3.62
CA GLU A 243 -19.07 20.49 -4.64
C GLU A 243 -17.55 20.38 -4.39
N TYR A 244 -16.88 19.56 -5.19
CA TYR A 244 -15.45 19.34 -5.11
C TYR A 244 -14.75 19.85 -6.35
N ARG A 245 -13.42 20.03 -6.26
CA ARG A 245 -12.60 20.29 -7.41
C ARG A 245 -12.87 19.20 -8.45
N GLN A 246 -13.18 19.62 -9.67
CA GLN A 246 -13.26 18.71 -10.79
C GLN A 246 -11.85 18.17 -11.10
N ASN A 247 -11.75 16.87 -11.19
CA ASN A 247 -10.56 16.16 -11.63
C ASN A 247 -11.02 15.20 -12.73
N GLU A 248 -10.33 15.15 -13.86
CA GLU A 248 -10.65 14.27 -14.98
C GLU A 248 -10.67 12.78 -14.60
N TRP A 249 -9.93 12.44 -13.54
CA TRP A 249 -9.82 11.09 -13.01
C TRP A 249 -10.99 10.67 -12.10
N LEU A 250 -11.78 11.61 -11.61
CA LEU A 250 -12.86 11.34 -10.68
C LEU A 250 -14.20 11.50 -11.38
N PRO A 251 -14.99 10.42 -11.57
CA PRO A 251 -16.35 10.49 -12.05
C PRO A 251 -17.18 11.44 -11.19
N GLN A 252 -18.09 12.17 -11.83
CA GLN A 252 -18.93 13.16 -11.16
C GLN A 252 -20.16 12.50 -10.51
N ASN A 253 -20.54 13.04 -9.36
CA ASN A 253 -21.86 12.90 -8.71
C ASN A 253 -22.45 11.49 -8.58
N VAL A 254 -22.06 10.82 -7.51
CA VAL A 254 -22.88 9.72 -6.99
C VAL A 254 -23.64 10.24 -5.78
N SER A 255 -24.97 10.24 -5.83
CA SER A 255 -25.84 10.69 -4.74
C SER A 255 -26.06 9.60 -3.67
N LYS A 256 -25.75 8.35 -4.00
CA LYS A 256 -25.91 7.18 -3.12
C LYS A 256 -24.78 7.10 -2.10
N ARG A 257 -25.11 6.75 -0.86
CA ARG A 257 -24.13 6.38 0.15
C ARG A 257 -23.68 4.94 -0.03
N TYR A 258 -22.39 4.71 0.03
CA TYR A 258 -21.77 3.40 -0.05
C TYR A 258 -21.11 3.04 1.28
N TYR A 259 -21.10 1.77 1.60
CA TYR A 259 -20.52 1.20 2.82
C TYR A 259 -19.69 -0.02 2.42
N SER A 260 -18.48 0.21 1.95
CA SER A 260 -17.63 -0.88 1.49
C SER A 260 -17.02 -1.66 2.66
N VAL A 261 -16.67 -2.89 2.37
CA VAL A 261 -15.83 -3.71 3.25
C VAL A 261 -14.47 -3.03 3.47
N HIS A 262 -13.91 -2.39 2.43
CA HIS A 262 -12.61 -1.73 2.50
C HIS A 262 -12.57 -0.63 3.59
N THR A 263 -13.44 0.35 3.51
CA THR A 263 -13.47 1.44 4.52
C THR A 263 -13.69 0.90 5.92
N ASN A 264 -14.63 -0.03 6.09
CA ASN A 264 -15.00 -0.54 7.40
C ASN A 264 -13.94 -1.46 8.00
N SER A 265 -13.32 -2.33 7.19
CA SER A 265 -12.22 -3.18 7.64
C SER A 265 -10.99 -2.38 8.01
N LEU A 266 -10.63 -1.35 7.21
CA LEU A 266 -9.51 -0.47 7.52
C LEU A 266 -9.76 0.37 8.77
N ALA A 267 -11.00 0.84 8.98
CA ALA A 267 -11.36 1.57 10.19
C ALA A 267 -11.16 0.73 11.46
N VAL A 268 -11.51 -0.55 11.41
CA VAL A 268 -11.26 -1.49 12.52
C VAL A 268 -9.76 -1.80 12.65
N LEU A 269 -9.11 -2.19 11.54
CA LEU A 269 -7.71 -2.62 11.52
C LEU A 269 -6.77 -1.53 12.06
N TYR A 270 -7.02 -0.29 11.71
CA TYR A 270 -6.16 0.84 12.09
C TYR A 270 -6.61 1.55 13.39
N GLY A 271 -7.70 1.08 14.01
CA GLY A 271 -8.17 1.67 15.26
C GLY A 271 -8.84 3.05 15.11
N LEU A 272 -9.44 3.34 13.95
CA LEU A 272 -10.25 4.53 13.72
C LEU A 272 -11.61 4.48 14.43
N CYS A 273 -12.10 3.29 14.73
CA CYS A 273 -13.30 3.11 15.55
C CYS A 273 -13.06 3.62 16.97
N PRO A 274 -14.06 4.23 17.64
CA PRO A 274 -13.96 4.49 19.06
C PRO A 274 -13.86 3.17 19.83
N ASP A 275 -13.10 3.21 20.91
CA ASP A 275 -13.05 2.10 21.87
C ASP A 275 -14.45 1.95 22.50
N ASN A 276 -15.05 0.77 22.42
CA ASN A 276 -16.34 0.47 23.09
C ASN A 276 -16.15 0.27 24.58
#